data_ff3d4289c76406f5aaf35014372d2c06
#
_entry.id   ff3d4289c76406f5aaf35014372d2c06
#
_cell.length_a   1.000
_cell.length_b   1.000
_cell.length_c   1.000
_cell.angle_alpha   90.00
_cell.angle_beta   90.00
_cell.angle_gamma   90.00
#
_symmetry.space_group_name_H-M   'P 1'
#
loop_
_entity.id
_entity.type
_entity.pdbx_description
1 polymer ?
#
loop_
_entity_poly.entity_id
_entity_poly.type
_entity_poly.pdbx_seq_one_letter_code
_entity_poly.pdbx_strand_id
1 'polypeptide(L)'
;MRTTLAALLLAAVAACGSKSSSTTPPPSGPVAWKDMNADQRHEYMKSTVLPAMKETFVAFDAEDFGSMDCKTCHGPGADDGSFEMPNPELMPLDFSKMDQLDEEHQKVAKWMGETVLPKMADLLGEKPYDPATQQGFGCLGCHTMATTK
;
A
#
# COMPACT_ATOMS: atom_id res chain seq x y z
N MET A 1 -49.41 -60.85 29.30
CA MET A 1 -49.82 -59.60 28.63
C MET A 1 -49.07 -58.45 29.27
N ARG A 2 -48.01 -58.02 28.68
CA ARG A 2 -47.22 -56.83 29.11
C ARG A 2 -46.84 -56.09 27.87
N THR A 3 -47.50 -54.97 27.66
CA THR A 3 -47.26 -53.99 26.59
C THR A 3 -46.13 -53.09 27.03
N THR A 4 -44.99 -53.08 26.33
CA THR A 4 -43.89 -52.16 26.50
C THR A 4 -44.02 -51.08 25.44
N LEU A 5 -44.26 -49.81 25.88
CA LEU A 5 -44.18 -48.64 25.06
C LEU A 5 -42.68 -48.27 24.83
N ALA A 6 -42.28 -48.23 23.57
CA ALA A 6 -41.01 -47.70 23.17
C ALA A 6 -41.14 -46.19 22.90
N ALA A 7 -40.47 -45.38 23.71
CA ALA A 7 -40.38 -43.93 23.50
C ALA A 7 -39.26 -43.60 22.51
N LEU A 8 -39.64 -43.02 21.33
CA LEU A 8 -38.65 -42.45 20.37
C LEU A 8 -38.20 -41.08 20.86
N LEU A 9 -36.95 -40.99 21.21
CA LEU A 9 -36.25 -39.69 21.42
C LEU A 9 -35.72 -39.18 20.07
N LEU A 10 -36.35 -38.12 19.54
CA LEU A 10 -35.79 -37.31 18.43
C LEU A 10 -34.68 -36.44 18.99
N ALA A 11 -33.43 -36.73 18.62
CA ALA A 11 -32.29 -35.84 18.84
C ALA A 11 -32.24 -34.81 17.70
N ALA A 12 -32.54 -33.53 18.00
CA ALA A 12 -32.34 -32.44 17.09
C ALA A 12 -30.83 -32.09 17.06
N VAL A 13 -30.16 -32.39 15.94
CA VAL A 13 -28.79 -31.99 15.69
C VAL A 13 -28.80 -30.54 15.19
N ALA A 14 -28.45 -29.59 16.06
CA ALA A 14 -28.19 -28.22 15.67
C ALA A 14 -26.86 -28.15 14.89
N ALA A 15 -26.96 -28.02 13.58
CA ALA A 15 -25.80 -27.76 12.73
C ALA A 15 -25.31 -26.33 12.96
N CYS A 16 -24.31 -26.15 13.81
CA CYS A 16 -23.51 -24.91 13.85
C CYS A 16 -22.76 -24.78 12.53
N GLY A 17 -23.22 -23.86 11.68
CA GLY A 17 -22.54 -23.49 10.46
C GLY A 17 -21.22 -22.84 10.79
N SER A 18 -20.14 -23.59 10.81
CA SER A 18 -18.78 -23.07 10.82
C SER A 18 -18.56 -22.33 9.49
N LYS A 19 -18.39 -20.99 9.55
CA LYS A 19 -17.83 -20.24 8.44
C LYS A 19 -16.42 -20.78 8.20
N SER A 20 -16.28 -21.59 7.17
CA SER A 20 -14.96 -21.99 6.67
C SER A 20 -14.24 -20.74 6.17
N SER A 21 -13.36 -20.19 6.99
CA SER A 21 -12.32 -19.30 6.51
C SER A 21 -11.48 -20.13 5.55
N SER A 22 -11.59 -19.87 4.26
CA SER A 22 -10.73 -20.45 3.23
C SER A 22 -9.32 -19.95 3.47
N THR A 23 -8.57 -20.62 4.31
CA THR A 23 -7.13 -20.41 4.42
C THR A 23 -6.50 -21.03 3.18
N THR A 24 -6.41 -20.27 2.10
CA THR A 24 -5.56 -20.61 0.96
C THR A 24 -4.14 -20.69 1.50
N PRO A 25 -3.42 -21.80 1.34
CA PRO A 25 -2.02 -21.86 1.75
C PRO A 25 -1.24 -20.77 1.03
N PRO A 26 -0.27 -20.11 1.70
CA PRO A 26 0.51 -19.06 1.07
C PRO A 26 1.22 -19.64 -0.16
N PRO A 27 1.28 -18.89 -1.28
CA PRO A 27 2.00 -19.33 -2.46
C PRO A 27 3.47 -19.58 -2.11
N SER A 28 4.03 -20.68 -2.61
CA SER A 28 5.39 -21.14 -2.34
C SER A 28 6.44 -20.34 -3.13
N GLY A 29 6.40 -19.00 -3.06
CA GLY A 29 7.33 -18.09 -3.73
C GLY A 29 6.96 -16.63 -3.49
N PRO A 30 7.85 -15.69 -3.84
CA PRO A 30 7.52 -14.26 -3.73
C PRO A 30 6.36 -13.92 -4.67
N VAL A 31 5.23 -13.50 -4.09
CA VAL A 31 4.07 -13.04 -4.83
C VAL A 31 4.37 -11.65 -5.37
N ALA A 32 4.11 -11.41 -6.66
CA ALA A 32 4.27 -10.06 -7.22
C ALA A 32 3.23 -9.11 -6.60
N TRP A 33 3.61 -7.85 -6.38
CA TRP A 33 2.75 -6.83 -5.78
C TRP A 33 1.34 -6.78 -6.35
N LYS A 34 1.22 -6.84 -7.68
CA LYS A 34 -0.07 -6.81 -8.40
C LYS A 34 -0.98 -7.99 -8.07
N ASP A 35 -0.42 -9.11 -7.65
CA ASP A 35 -1.11 -10.37 -7.37
C ASP A 35 -1.36 -10.56 -5.85
N MET A 36 -0.85 -9.64 -4.99
CA MET A 36 -1.06 -9.65 -3.55
C MET A 36 -2.48 -9.23 -3.19
N ASN A 37 -3.08 -9.89 -2.20
CA ASN A 37 -4.28 -9.41 -1.53
C ASN A 37 -3.95 -8.28 -0.54
N ALA A 38 -4.97 -7.67 0.09
CA ALA A 38 -4.80 -6.52 0.98
C ALA A 38 -3.87 -6.82 2.18
N ASP A 39 -4.05 -7.98 2.83
CA ASP A 39 -3.22 -8.38 3.99
C ASP A 39 -1.76 -8.60 3.58
N GLN A 40 -1.53 -9.23 2.43
CA GLN A 40 -0.20 -9.43 1.87
C GLN A 40 0.48 -8.11 1.51
N ARG A 41 -0.26 -7.18 0.92
CA ARG A 41 0.25 -5.82 0.61
C ARG A 41 0.60 -5.06 1.87
N HIS A 42 -0.25 -5.12 2.90
CA HIS A 42 0.03 -4.47 4.18
C HIS A 42 1.32 -5.03 4.82
N GLU A 43 1.46 -6.34 4.88
CA GLU A 43 2.65 -6.97 5.43
C GLU A 43 3.91 -6.65 4.60
N TYR A 44 3.81 -6.66 3.29
CA TYR A 44 4.91 -6.31 2.39
C TYR A 44 5.34 -4.84 2.53
N MET A 45 4.36 -3.91 2.61
CA MET A 45 4.65 -2.50 2.88
C MET A 45 5.40 -2.34 4.20
N LYS A 46 4.97 -3.02 5.25
CA LYS A 46 5.51 -2.91 6.60
C LYS A 46 6.88 -3.56 6.76
N SER A 47 7.07 -4.73 6.17
CA SER A 47 8.29 -5.52 6.34
C SER A 47 9.38 -5.23 5.30
N THR A 48 9.02 -4.72 4.14
CA THR A 48 9.95 -4.53 3.02
C THR A 48 10.01 -3.08 2.55
N VAL A 49 8.87 -2.49 2.18
CA VAL A 49 8.86 -1.15 1.58
C VAL A 49 9.21 -0.06 2.58
N LEU A 50 8.55 -0.03 3.73
CA LEU A 50 8.78 1.01 4.75
C LEU A 50 10.23 1.05 5.24
N PRO A 51 10.89 -0.06 5.61
CA PRO A 51 12.30 -0.01 6.03
C PRO A 51 13.22 0.52 4.92
N ALA A 52 13.06 0.05 3.68
CA ALA A 52 13.89 0.46 2.55
C ALA A 52 13.69 1.94 2.17
N MET A 53 12.45 2.42 2.22
CA MET A 53 12.15 3.82 1.96
C MET A 53 12.60 4.72 3.11
N LYS A 54 12.43 4.30 4.37
CA LYS A 54 12.93 5.05 5.53
C LYS A 54 14.45 5.26 5.45
N GLU A 55 15.20 4.23 5.10
CA GLU A 55 16.64 4.36 4.88
C GLU A 55 16.95 5.43 3.80
N THR A 56 16.21 5.39 2.70
CA THR A 56 16.36 6.33 1.58
C THR A 56 16.03 7.78 1.98
N PHE A 57 14.96 7.98 2.73
CA PHE A 57 14.51 9.30 3.17
C PHE A 57 15.41 9.88 4.27
N VAL A 58 15.81 9.07 5.25
CA VAL A 58 16.74 9.48 6.31
C VAL A 58 18.13 9.82 5.75
N ALA A 59 18.56 9.12 4.69
CA ALA A 59 19.82 9.46 3.99
C ALA A 59 19.75 10.81 3.26
N PHE A 60 18.58 11.26 2.86
CA PHE A 60 18.35 12.58 2.26
C PHE A 60 18.26 13.67 3.32
N ASP A 61 17.42 13.48 4.34
CA ASP A 61 17.25 14.37 5.47
C ASP A 61 16.85 13.56 6.73
N ALA A 62 17.78 13.45 7.67
CA ALA A 62 17.57 12.70 8.90
C ALA A 62 16.74 13.49 9.95
N GLU A 63 16.71 14.82 9.86
CA GLU A 63 15.94 15.67 10.76
C GLU A 63 14.45 15.55 10.46
N ASP A 64 14.07 15.67 9.19
CA ASP A 64 12.68 15.61 8.76
C ASP A 64 12.14 14.17 8.75
N PHE A 65 12.95 13.19 8.35
CA PHE A 65 12.48 11.82 8.10
C PHE A 65 12.92 10.79 9.14
N GLY A 66 13.58 11.19 10.23
CA GLY A 66 13.99 10.26 11.29
C GLY A 66 12.85 9.48 11.93
N SER A 67 11.66 10.07 12.01
CA SER A 67 10.43 9.46 12.55
C SER A 67 9.49 8.90 11.47
N MET A 68 9.95 8.76 10.21
CA MET A 68 9.14 8.27 9.09
C MET A 68 8.42 6.96 9.43
N ASP A 69 7.13 6.92 9.14
CA ASP A 69 6.22 5.77 9.30
C ASP A 69 5.24 5.69 8.11
N CYS A 70 4.20 4.85 8.23
CA CYS A 70 3.19 4.67 7.19
C CYS A 70 2.46 5.98 6.84
N LYS A 71 2.26 6.84 7.84
CA LYS A 71 1.55 8.11 7.68
C LYS A 71 2.32 9.11 6.84
N THR A 72 3.65 9.05 6.83
CA THR A 72 4.49 9.91 5.99
C THR A 72 4.10 9.84 4.51
N CYS A 73 3.73 8.65 4.02
CA CYS A 73 3.33 8.45 2.63
C CYS A 73 1.81 8.40 2.45
N HIS A 74 1.08 7.74 3.37
CA HIS A 74 -0.36 7.48 3.21
C HIS A 74 -1.27 8.52 3.89
N GLY A 75 -0.69 9.46 4.68
CA GLY A 75 -1.49 10.49 5.37
C GLY A 75 -2.60 9.90 6.23
N PRO A 76 -3.84 10.46 6.15
CA PRO A 76 -4.99 9.98 6.92
C PRO A 76 -5.36 8.54 6.64
N GLY A 77 -5.05 8.02 5.44
CA GLY A 77 -5.30 6.62 5.09
C GLY A 77 -4.56 5.61 5.96
N ALA A 78 -3.46 6.03 6.60
CA ALA A 78 -2.78 5.20 7.59
C ALA A 78 -3.52 5.14 8.94
N ASP A 79 -4.28 6.19 9.28
CA ASP A 79 -5.03 6.26 10.55
C ASP A 79 -6.34 5.46 10.48
N ASP A 80 -7.02 5.46 9.33
CA ASP A 80 -8.29 4.76 9.12
C ASP A 80 -8.12 3.36 8.52
N GLY A 81 -6.89 3.00 8.14
CA GLY A 81 -6.54 1.69 7.58
C GLY A 81 -6.93 1.49 6.11
N SER A 82 -7.33 2.54 5.40
CA SER A 82 -7.64 2.47 3.96
C SER A 82 -6.38 2.38 3.12
N PHE A 83 -5.30 3.05 3.54
CA PHE A 83 -4.03 3.17 2.81
C PHE A 83 -4.21 3.61 1.35
N GLU A 84 -5.29 4.37 1.08
CA GLU A 84 -5.60 4.84 -0.27
C GLU A 84 -4.51 5.76 -0.81
N MET A 85 -4.23 5.61 -2.11
CA MET A 85 -3.29 6.43 -2.85
C MET A 85 -3.96 6.89 -4.16
N PRO A 86 -3.63 8.10 -4.65
CA PRO A 86 -2.65 9.06 -4.13
C PRO A 86 -3.11 9.76 -2.85
N ASN A 87 -2.14 10.13 -2.00
CA ASN A 87 -2.42 10.85 -0.75
C ASN A 87 -2.73 12.33 -1.04
N PRO A 88 -3.93 12.83 -0.70
CA PRO A 88 -4.34 14.21 -0.98
C PRO A 88 -3.63 15.26 -0.11
N GLU A 89 -2.97 14.86 0.98
CA GLU A 89 -2.21 15.77 1.86
C GLU A 89 -0.78 16.00 1.37
N LEU A 90 -0.28 15.17 0.45
CA LEU A 90 0.99 15.46 -0.21
C LEU A 90 0.81 16.66 -1.16
N MET A 91 1.89 17.44 -1.32
CA MET A 91 1.88 18.59 -2.22
C MET A 91 1.38 18.15 -3.61
N PRO A 92 0.28 18.75 -4.12
CA PRO A 92 -0.20 18.44 -5.46
C PRO A 92 0.77 18.95 -6.53
N LEU A 93 0.98 18.17 -7.58
CA LEU A 93 1.97 18.47 -8.62
C LEU A 93 1.37 19.24 -9.79
N ASP A 94 1.96 20.39 -10.10
CA ASP A 94 1.73 21.13 -11.34
C ASP A 94 2.96 20.99 -12.24
N PHE A 95 2.93 20.04 -13.16
CA PHE A 95 4.06 19.79 -14.06
C PHE A 95 4.39 20.95 -14.98
N SER A 96 3.48 21.90 -15.16
CA SER A 96 3.73 23.11 -15.96
C SER A 96 4.53 24.19 -15.20
N LYS A 97 4.72 24.00 -13.89
CA LYS A 97 5.39 24.94 -12.99
C LYS A 97 6.57 24.36 -12.24
N MET A 98 7.02 23.17 -12.62
CA MET A 98 8.15 22.51 -11.94
C MET A 98 9.44 23.34 -12.00
N ASP A 99 9.64 24.12 -13.05
CA ASP A 99 10.76 25.04 -13.24
C ASP A 99 10.64 26.36 -12.44
N GLN A 100 9.46 26.61 -11.88
CA GLN A 100 9.17 27.81 -11.06
C GLN A 100 9.25 27.54 -9.56
N LEU A 101 9.54 26.29 -9.17
CA LEU A 101 9.79 25.93 -7.77
C LEU A 101 11.02 26.68 -7.26
N ASP A 102 11.03 27.05 -5.97
CA ASP A 102 12.24 27.54 -5.32
C ASP A 102 13.33 26.46 -5.27
N GLU A 103 14.55 26.87 -4.93
CA GLU A 103 15.73 26.00 -4.98
C GLU A 103 15.59 24.74 -4.10
N GLU A 104 14.97 24.87 -2.93
CA GLU A 104 14.75 23.76 -2.00
C GLU A 104 13.76 22.75 -2.58
N HIS A 105 12.61 23.22 -3.05
CA HIS A 105 11.61 22.34 -3.68
C HIS A 105 12.12 21.72 -4.99
N GLN A 106 12.94 22.43 -5.77
CA GLN A 106 13.60 21.85 -6.96
C GLN A 106 14.55 20.71 -6.57
N LYS A 107 15.33 20.88 -5.49
CA LYS A 107 16.22 19.82 -4.97
C LYS A 107 15.42 18.60 -4.54
N VAL A 108 14.33 18.80 -3.80
CA VAL A 108 13.44 17.72 -3.38
C VAL A 108 12.79 17.02 -4.59
N ALA A 109 12.23 17.78 -5.53
CA ALA A 109 11.58 17.24 -6.73
C ALA A 109 12.55 16.41 -7.58
N LYS A 110 13.79 16.88 -7.74
CA LYS A 110 14.84 16.14 -8.43
C LYS A 110 15.15 14.82 -7.70
N TRP A 111 15.38 14.87 -6.41
CA TRP A 111 15.65 13.68 -5.61
C TRP A 111 14.48 12.69 -5.64
N MET A 112 13.23 13.17 -5.56
CA MET A 112 12.03 12.33 -5.72
C MET A 112 12.02 11.60 -7.06
N GLY A 113 12.33 12.29 -8.15
CA GLY A 113 12.35 11.70 -9.49
C GLY A 113 13.52 10.76 -9.74
N GLU A 114 14.71 11.08 -9.24
CA GLU A 114 15.94 10.32 -9.52
C GLU A 114 16.22 9.19 -8.53
N THR A 115 15.65 9.26 -7.32
CA THR A 115 15.94 8.31 -6.24
C THR A 115 14.69 7.61 -5.72
N VAL A 116 13.68 8.37 -5.28
CA VAL A 116 12.49 7.81 -4.61
C VAL A 116 11.62 7.03 -5.59
N LEU A 117 11.31 7.63 -6.72
CA LEU A 117 10.44 7.01 -7.74
C LEU A 117 11.01 5.68 -8.27
N PRO A 118 12.25 5.61 -8.76
CA PRO A 118 12.79 4.34 -9.25
C PRO A 118 12.94 3.29 -8.14
N LYS A 119 13.30 3.71 -6.92
CA LYS A 119 13.38 2.81 -5.77
C LYS A 119 12.02 2.21 -5.42
N MET A 120 10.97 3.04 -5.41
CA MET A 120 9.61 2.59 -5.13
C MET A 120 9.09 1.68 -6.23
N ALA A 121 9.31 2.02 -7.51
CA ALA A 121 8.95 1.18 -8.64
C ALA A 121 9.60 -0.21 -8.55
N ASP A 122 10.90 -0.26 -8.23
CA ASP A 122 11.63 -1.51 -8.05
C ASP A 122 11.04 -2.36 -6.91
N LEU A 123 10.77 -1.75 -5.75
CA LEU A 123 10.15 -2.44 -4.61
C LEU A 123 8.76 -3.01 -4.95
N LEU A 124 7.99 -2.35 -5.80
CA LEU A 124 6.68 -2.83 -6.27
C LEU A 124 6.77 -3.81 -7.44
N GLY A 125 7.96 -4.02 -8.00
CA GLY A 125 8.15 -4.81 -9.23
C GLY A 125 7.52 -4.15 -10.45
N GLU A 126 7.37 -2.82 -10.42
CA GLU A 126 6.84 -2.00 -11.50
C GLU A 126 8.00 -1.36 -12.30
N LYS A 127 7.70 -0.96 -13.54
CA LYS A 127 8.63 -0.14 -14.30
C LYS A 127 8.44 1.32 -13.90
N PRO A 128 9.51 2.11 -13.76
CA PRO A 128 9.38 3.56 -13.63
C PRO A 128 8.63 4.16 -14.84
N TYR A 129 7.91 5.26 -14.61
CA TYR A 129 7.16 5.94 -15.65
C TYR A 129 8.04 6.36 -16.82
N ASP A 130 7.62 5.99 -18.02
CA ASP A 130 8.25 6.37 -19.28
C ASP A 130 7.37 7.41 -20.00
N PRO A 131 7.84 8.66 -20.16
CA PRO A 131 7.06 9.71 -20.80
C PRO A 131 6.79 9.45 -22.30
N ALA A 132 7.58 8.62 -22.97
CA ALA A 132 7.38 8.29 -24.37
C ALA A 132 6.20 7.35 -24.56
N THR A 133 6.00 6.41 -23.66
CA THR A 133 4.88 5.44 -23.70
C THR A 133 3.73 5.82 -22.80
N GLN A 134 3.92 6.77 -21.88
CA GLN A 134 2.98 7.18 -20.82
C GLN A 134 2.59 6.02 -19.90
N GLN A 135 3.48 5.08 -19.69
CA GLN A 135 3.26 3.89 -18.86
C GLN A 135 4.28 3.81 -17.73
N GLY A 136 3.93 3.02 -16.70
CA GLY A 136 4.77 2.76 -15.55
C GLY A 136 4.36 3.53 -14.30
N PHE A 137 5.07 3.23 -13.20
CA PHE A 137 4.87 3.87 -11.90
C PHE A 137 5.48 5.26 -11.89
N GLY A 138 4.67 6.28 -11.65
CA GLY A 138 5.07 7.69 -11.70
C GLY A 138 4.67 8.49 -10.47
N CYS A 139 4.97 9.78 -10.49
CA CYS A 139 4.70 10.71 -9.37
C CYS A 139 3.24 10.69 -8.90
N LEU A 140 2.30 10.51 -9.82
CA LEU A 140 0.87 10.45 -9.52
C LEU A 140 0.42 9.13 -8.87
N GLY A 141 1.31 8.17 -8.67
CA GLY A 141 1.07 7.03 -7.79
C GLY A 141 1.02 7.43 -6.32
N CYS A 142 1.65 8.55 -5.96
CA CYS A 142 1.71 9.06 -4.59
C CYS A 142 1.07 10.45 -4.45
N HIS A 143 1.27 11.35 -5.41
CA HIS A 143 0.79 12.72 -5.39
C HIS A 143 -0.47 12.90 -6.24
N THR A 144 -1.31 13.86 -5.85
CA THR A 144 -2.41 14.33 -6.70
C THR A 144 -1.91 15.35 -7.73
N MET A 145 -2.66 15.52 -8.82
CA MET A 145 -2.40 16.59 -9.77
C MET A 145 -3.02 17.90 -9.26
N ALA A 146 -2.28 19.00 -9.38
CA ALA A 146 -2.84 20.32 -9.07
C ALA A 146 -3.98 20.65 -10.04
N THR A 147 -5.11 21.08 -9.49
CA THR A 147 -6.23 21.58 -10.30
C THR A 147 -5.94 23.01 -10.73
N THR A 148 -5.79 23.24 -12.03
CA THR A 148 -5.78 24.61 -12.57
C THR A 148 -7.15 25.26 -12.33
N LYS A 149 -7.17 26.30 -11.49
CA LYS A 149 -8.35 27.19 -11.37
C LYS A 149 -8.34 28.22 -12.49
#